data_a31257417cc24aee742d2b496abb20a2
#
_entry.id   a31257417cc24aee742d2b496abb20a2
#
_cell.length_a   1.000
_cell.length_b   1.000
_cell.length_c   1.000
_cell.angle_alpha   90.00
_cell.angle_beta   90.00
_cell.angle_gamma   90.00
#
_symmetry.space_group_name_H-M   'P 1'
#
loop_
_entity.id
_entity.type
_entity.pdbx_description
1 polymer ?
#
loop_
_entity_poly.entity_id
_entity_poly.type
_entity_poly.pdbx_seq_one_letter_code
_entity_poly.pdbx_strand_id
1 'polypeptide(L)'
;MIGKMIKTGLESTMNAFVEEMKTIFTDGGAILLLIVAVTIYPVVYSIAYKNNVVRDIPVAVVDLDRSQLSRQMSRMLDATKEVAVHTETGNMEEAQKLFWDGTARGIILIPSDFEKGLLKGEQSDITVYCDASYFLIYKETLTGLIQSSGTLSAGVEIKRLIASGAL
;
A
#
# COMPACT_ATOMS: atom_id res chain seq x y z
N MET A 1 11.54 54.75 -7.35
CA MET A 1 10.37 54.62 -8.28
C MET A 1 9.77 53.24 -8.24
N ILE A 2 10.55 52.19 -8.32
CA ILE A 2 10.13 50.76 -8.29
C ILE A 2 9.39 50.36 -7.01
N GLY A 3 9.86 50.75 -5.82
CA GLY A 3 9.21 50.40 -4.56
C GLY A 3 7.80 50.98 -4.38
N LYS A 4 7.52 52.13 -4.96
CA LYS A 4 6.19 52.77 -4.92
C LYS A 4 5.21 52.04 -5.85
N MET A 5 5.69 51.60 -7.02
CA MET A 5 4.87 50.79 -7.95
C MET A 5 4.52 49.41 -7.37
N ILE A 6 5.47 48.73 -6.70
CA ILE A 6 5.22 47.45 -6.05
C ILE A 6 4.20 47.59 -4.92
N LYS A 7 4.32 48.63 -4.10
CA LYS A 7 3.37 48.91 -3.00
C LYS A 7 1.96 49.17 -3.50
N THR A 8 1.83 49.99 -4.54
CA THR A 8 0.52 50.31 -5.16
C THR A 8 -0.09 49.07 -5.82
N GLY A 9 0.74 48.21 -6.47
CA GLY A 9 0.28 46.96 -7.04
C GLY A 9 -0.21 45.99 -5.96
N LEU A 10 0.50 45.86 -4.84
CA LEU A 10 0.12 44.99 -3.74
C LEU A 10 -1.18 45.47 -3.07
N GLU A 11 -1.33 46.77 -2.85
CA GLU A 11 -2.56 47.35 -2.28
C GLU A 11 -3.76 47.16 -3.21
N SER A 12 -3.57 47.33 -4.52
CA SER A 12 -4.62 47.08 -5.53
C SER A 12 -5.03 45.61 -5.55
N THR A 13 -4.08 44.68 -5.49
CA THR A 13 -4.36 43.25 -5.47
C THR A 13 -5.11 42.86 -4.18
N MET A 14 -4.70 43.40 -3.04
CA MET A 14 -5.36 43.15 -1.76
C MET A 14 -6.80 43.69 -1.75
N ASN A 15 -7.03 44.87 -2.27
CA ASN A 15 -8.37 45.42 -2.37
C ASN A 15 -9.27 44.59 -3.30
N ALA A 16 -8.76 44.20 -4.47
CA ALA A 16 -9.49 43.30 -5.34
C ALA A 16 -9.83 41.99 -4.68
N PHE A 17 -8.87 41.37 -3.96
CA PHE A 17 -9.10 40.14 -3.19
C PHE A 17 -10.22 40.30 -2.14
N VAL A 18 -10.21 41.39 -1.39
CA VAL A 18 -11.23 41.66 -0.37
C VAL A 18 -12.61 41.91 -1.00
N GLU A 19 -12.68 42.58 -2.14
CA GLU A 19 -13.93 42.78 -2.85
C GLU A 19 -14.49 41.47 -3.41
N GLU A 20 -13.66 40.65 -4.03
CA GLU A 20 -14.05 39.33 -4.51
C GLU A 20 -14.53 38.42 -3.36
N MET A 21 -13.82 38.43 -2.23
CA MET A 21 -14.25 37.68 -1.04
C MET A 21 -15.62 38.14 -0.54
N LYS A 22 -15.87 39.46 -0.47
CA LYS A 22 -17.19 39.99 -0.09
C LYS A 22 -18.26 39.55 -1.08
N THR A 23 -18.00 39.59 -2.36
CA THR A 23 -18.93 39.16 -3.41
C THR A 23 -19.31 37.70 -3.24
N ILE A 24 -18.32 36.81 -3.03
CA ILE A 24 -18.54 35.38 -2.77
C ILE A 24 -19.42 35.15 -1.54
N PHE A 25 -19.12 35.85 -0.43
CA PHE A 25 -19.90 35.71 0.82
C PHE A 25 -21.27 36.41 0.80
N THR A 26 -21.55 37.24 -0.21
CA THR A 26 -22.85 37.91 -0.37
C THR A 26 -23.72 37.18 -1.38
N ASP A 27 -23.11 36.39 -2.28
CA ASP A 27 -23.81 35.58 -3.28
C ASP A 27 -24.30 34.27 -2.65
N GLY A 28 -25.62 34.15 -2.43
CA GLY A 28 -26.22 32.92 -1.88
C GLY A 28 -25.98 31.69 -2.73
N GLY A 29 -25.83 31.84 -4.06
CA GLY A 29 -25.50 30.74 -4.96
C GLY A 29 -24.06 30.26 -4.77
N ALA A 30 -23.11 31.17 -4.62
CA ALA A 30 -21.71 30.86 -4.36
C ALA A 30 -21.54 30.17 -3.00
N ILE A 31 -22.21 30.66 -1.94
CA ILE A 31 -22.22 30.06 -0.60
C ILE A 31 -22.82 28.64 -0.64
N LEU A 32 -23.97 28.48 -1.29
CA LEU A 32 -24.62 27.18 -1.43
C LEU A 32 -23.67 26.18 -2.11
N LEU A 33 -23.03 26.59 -3.21
CA LEU A 33 -22.12 25.75 -3.96
C LEU A 33 -20.87 25.38 -3.12
N LEU A 34 -20.33 26.33 -2.36
CA LEU A 34 -19.20 26.11 -1.46
C LEU A 34 -19.56 25.10 -0.37
N ILE A 35 -20.72 25.25 0.30
CA ILE A 35 -21.18 24.35 1.36
C ILE A 35 -21.44 22.95 0.78
N VAL A 36 -22.13 22.88 -0.35
CA VAL A 36 -22.43 21.62 -1.04
C VAL A 36 -21.15 20.91 -1.48
N ALA A 37 -20.21 21.63 -2.11
CA ALA A 37 -18.97 21.04 -2.57
C ALA A 37 -18.11 20.54 -1.40
N VAL A 38 -17.95 21.33 -0.34
CA VAL A 38 -17.10 20.95 0.81
C VAL A 38 -17.72 19.85 1.65
N THR A 39 -19.06 19.79 1.73
CA THR A 39 -19.73 18.82 2.60
C THR A 39 -20.15 17.57 1.86
N ILE A 40 -20.75 17.69 0.69
CA ILE A 40 -21.31 16.55 -0.05
C ILE A 40 -20.21 15.78 -0.78
N TYR A 41 -19.25 16.47 -1.39
CA TYR A 41 -18.19 15.81 -2.16
C TYR A 41 -17.37 14.80 -1.35
N PRO A 42 -16.85 15.11 -0.15
CA PRO A 42 -16.14 14.12 0.68
C PRO A 42 -17.04 12.95 1.11
N VAL A 43 -18.33 13.20 1.39
CA VAL A 43 -19.27 12.15 1.76
C VAL A 43 -19.53 11.20 0.59
N VAL A 44 -19.87 11.75 -0.58
CA VAL A 44 -20.10 10.95 -1.81
C VAL A 44 -18.84 10.19 -2.21
N TYR A 45 -17.67 10.85 -2.14
CA TYR A 45 -16.39 10.23 -2.42
C TYR A 45 -16.09 9.09 -1.45
N SER A 46 -16.29 9.30 -0.15
CA SER A 46 -16.09 8.27 0.86
C SER A 46 -17.01 7.06 0.66
N ILE A 47 -18.28 7.28 0.28
CA ILE A 47 -19.23 6.21 -0.01
C ILE A 47 -18.82 5.45 -1.27
N ALA A 48 -18.45 6.16 -2.34
CA ALA A 48 -18.03 5.54 -3.61
C ALA A 48 -16.75 4.70 -3.46
N TYR A 49 -15.82 5.15 -2.63
CA TYR A 49 -14.52 4.47 -2.43
C TYR A 49 -14.50 3.48 -1.25
N LYS A 50 -15.52 3.48 -0.39
CA LYS A 50 -15.60 2.55 0.76
C LYS A 50 -15.56 1.07 0.33
N ASN A 51 -16.10 0.75 -0.83
CA ASN A 51 -16.16 -0.61 -1.36
C ASN A 51 -15.04 -0.94 -2.36
N ASN A 52 -14.16 0.01 -2.68
CA ASN A 52 -13.04 -0.19 -3.62
C ASN A 52 -11.73 -0.60 -2.93
N VAL A 53 -11.83 -1.14 -1.72
CA VAL A 53 -10.66 -1.78 -1.09
C VAL A 53 -10.48 -3.12 -1.79
N VAL A 54 -9.44 -3.22 -2.61
CA VAL A 54 -9.05 -4.49 -3.22
C VAL A 54 -8.62 -5.41 -2.09
N ARG A 55 -9.25 -6.58 -1.99
CA ARG A 55 -8.98 -7.59 -0.96
C ARG A 55 -8.82 -8.94 -1.63
N ASP A 56 -8.23 -9.87 -0.92
CA ASP A 56 -8.09 -11.26 -1.37
C ASP A 56 -7.48 -11.35 -2.77
N ILE A 57 -6.40 -10.56 -3.01
CA ILE A 57 -5.69 -10.57 -4.29
C ILE A 57 -5.08 -11.96 -4.48
N PRO A 58 -5.48 -12.71 -5.52
CA PRO A 58 -4.93 -14.04 -5.75
C PRO A 58 -3.45 -13.94 -6.15
N VAL A 59 -2.58 -14.57 -5.37
CA VAL A 59 -1.14 -14.65 -5.67
C VAL A 59 -0.67 -16.09 -5.74
N ALA A 60 0.37 -16.32 -6.54
CA ALA A 60 1.12 -17.57 -6.53
C ALA A 60 2.38 -17.40 -5.66
N VAL A 61 2.61 -18.29 -4.72
CA VAL A 61 3.82 -18.31 -3.91
C VAL A 61 4.78 -19.35 -4.48
N VAL A 62 5.98 -18.92 -4.85
CA VAL A 62 7.08 -19.81 -5.26
C VAL A 62 8.00 -19.98 -4.07
N ASP A 63 7.87 -21.12 -3.37
CA ASP A 63 8.67 -21.46 -2.22
C ASP A 63 9.86 -22.36 -2.63
N LEU A 64 11.05 -21.76 -2.76
CA LEU A 64 12.28 -22.48 -3.08
C LEU A 64 12.97 -23.06 -1.82
N ASP A 65 12.65 -22.53 -0.64
CA ASP A 65 13.25 -22.97 0.63
C ASP A 65 12.58 -24.22 1.19
N ARG A 66 11.26 -24.32 1.04
CA ARG A 66 10.44 -25.45 1.54
C ARG A 66 10.64 -25.76 3.03
N SER A 67 11.06 -24.78 3.79
CA SER A 67 11.34 -24.85 5.23
C SER A 67 10.08 -24.72 6.09
N GLN A 68 10.25 -24.76 7.40
CA GLN A 68 9.15 -24.48 8.32
C GLN A 68 8.80 -22.99 8.32
N LEU A 69 9.80 -22.12 8.25
CA LEU A 69 9.58 -20.67 8.25
C LEU A 69 8.99 -20.17 6.93
N SER A 70 9.38 -20.75 5.77
CA SER A 70 8.78 -20.38 4.49
C SER A 70 7.29 -20.72 4.43
N ARG A 71 6.91 -21.93 4.90
CA ARG A 71 5.50 -22.32 5.01
C ARG A 71 4.73 -21.48 6.03
N GLN A 72 5.39 -21.04 7.12
CA GLN A 72 4.77 -20.12 8.06
C GLN A 72 4.55 -18.76 7.43
N MET A 73 5.50 -18.25 6.65
CA MET A 73 5.39 -17.01 5.90
C MET A 73 4.20 -17.05 4.94
N SER A 74 4.07 -18.11 4.16
CA SER A 74 2.95 -18.30 3.22
C SER A 74 1.59 -18.30 3.94
N ARG A 75 1.46 -19.01 5.06
CA ARG A 75 0.22 -18.98 5.86
C ARG A 75 -0.09 -17.62 6.48
N MET A 76 0.94 -16.89 6.93
CA MET A 76 0.76 -15.54 7.46
C MET A 76 0.34 -14.58 6.38
N LEU A 77 0.86 -14.74 5.16
CA LEU A 77 0.47 -13.97 3.99
C LEU A 77 -0.98 -14.23 3.63
N ASP A 78 -1.41 -15.48 3.57
CA ASP A 78 -2.79 -15.89 3.28
C ASP A 78 -3.78 -15.42 4.37
N ALA A 79 -3.32 -15.25 5.60
CA ALA A 79 -4.13 -14.73 6.70
C ALA A 79 -4.31 -13.19 6.67
N THR A 80 -3.65 -12.48 5.74
CA THR A 80 -3.86 -11.04 5.55
C THR A 80 -5.16 -10.81 4.77
N LYS A 81 -5.76 -9.64 4.94
CA LYS A 81 -6.97 -9.26 4.18
C LYS A 81 -6.66 -8.77 2.75
N GLU A 82 -5.40 -8.50 2.48
CA GLU A 82 -4.92 -7.93 1.23
C GLU A 82 -4.73 -9.00 0.16
N VAL A 83 -4.27 -10.19 0.57
CA VAL A 83 -3.77 -11.23 -0.32
C VAL A 83 -4.42 -12.57 0.00
N ALA A 84 -4.73 -13.35 -1.03
CA ALA A 84 -5.13 -14.74 -0.92
C ALA A 84 -4.10 -15.62 -1.66
N VAL A 85 -3.49 -16.56 -0.97
CA VAL A 85 -2.55 -17.50 -1.61
C VAL A 85 -3.33 -18.53 -2.41
N HIS A 86 -3.37 -18.32 -3.73
CA HIS A 86 -4.11 -19.22 -4.64
C HIS A 86 -3.37 -20.54 -4.86
N THR A 87 -2.06 -20.50 -4.99
CA THR A 87 -1.21 -21.68 -5.26
C THR A 87 0.14 -21.51 -4.62
N GLU A 88 0.65 -22.59 -4.00
CA GLU A 88 2.05 -22.70 -3.59
C GLU A 88 2.75 -23.69 -4.52
N THR A 89 3.86 -23.29 -5.10
CA THR A 89 4.65 -24.12 -6.01
C THR A 89 6.14 -23.95 -5.76
N GLY A 90 6.95 -24.89 -6.17
CA GLY A 90 8.41 -24.77 -6.20
C GLY A 90 8.94 -24.40 -7.59
N ASN A 91 8.05 -24.10 -8.54
CA ASN A 91 8.42 -23.84 -9.94
C ASN A 91 7.95 -22.46 -10.39
N MET A 92 8.92 -21.62 -10.76
CA MET A 92 8.63 -20.27 -11.27
C MET A 92 7.86 -20.28 -12.58
N GLU A 93 8.07 -21.26 -13.46
CA GLU A 93 7.35 -21.36 -14.75
C GLU A 93 5.84 -21.59 -14.53
N GLU A 94 5.50 -22.41 -13.55
CA GLU A 94 4.10 -22.65 -13.18
C GLU A 94 3.44 -21.38 -12.64
N ALA A 95 4.11 -20.67 -11.75
CA ALA A 95 3.62 -19.40 -11.21
C ALA A 95 3.45 -18.34 -12.32
N GLN A 96 4.40 -18.25 -13.23
CA GLN A 96 4.32 -17.34 -14.39
C GLN A 96 3.13 -17.67 -15.30
N LYS A 97 2.85 -18.95 -15.53
CA LYS A 97 1.68 -19.36 -16.31
C LYS A 97 0.39 -18.89 -15.65
N LEU A 98 0.23 -19.09 -14.34
CA LEU A 98 -0.92 -18.60 -13.57
C LEU A 98 -1.06 -17.07 -13.60
N PHE A 99 0.06 -16.38 -13.64
CA PHE A 99 0.10 -14.91 -13.75
C PHE A 99 -0.34 -14.44 -15.15
N TRP A 100 0.15 -15.07 -16.20
CA TRP A 100 -0.19 -14.69 -17.59
C TRP A 100 -1.61 -15.06 -18.00
N ASP A 101 -2.18 -16.12 -17.45
CA ASP A 101 -3.59 -16.49 -17.68
C ASP A 101 -4.57 -15.70 -16.80
N GLY A 102 -4.04 -14.87 -15.88
CA GLY A 102 -4.82 -13.99 -15.01
C GLY A 102 -5.42 -14.68 -13.78
N THR A 103 -5.10 -15.94 -13.52
CA THR A 103 -5.51 -16.68 -12.32
C THR A 103 -4.83 -16.11 -11.08
N ALA A 104 -3.54 -15.76 -11.16
CA ALA A 104 -2.81 -15.02 -10.15
C ALA A 104 -2.55 -13.58 -10.61
N ARG A 105 -2.65 -12.62 -9.69
CA ARG A 105 -2.37 -11.20 -9.95
C ARG A 105 -0.98 -10.78 -9.48
N GLY A 106 -0.27 -11.67 -8.79
CA GLY A 106 1.10 -11.48 -8.33
C GLY A 106 1.79 -12.80 -8.09
N ILE A 107 3.12 -12.76 -8.10
CA ILE A 107 3.98 -13.89 -7.74
C ILE A 107 4.88 -13.43 -6.61
N ILE A 108 4.96 -14.23 -5.55
CA ILE A 108 5.83 -13.99 -4.40
C ILE A 108 6.86 -15.11 -4.36
N LEU A 109 8.12 -14.75 -4.52
CA LEU A 109 9.24 -15.68 -4.54
C LEU A 109 9.96 -15.67 -3.19
N ILE A 110 9.97 -16.80 -2.51
CA ILE A 110 10.73 -17.05 -1.29
C ILE A 110 12.03 -17.76 -1.68
N PRO A 111 13.22 -17.19 -1.39
CA PRO A 111 14.50 -17.76 -1.80
C PRO A 111 14.86 -19.03 -1.00
N SER A 112 15.75 -19.84 -1.54
CA SER A 112 16.14 -21.16 -1.00
C SER A 112 16.94 -21.12 0.31
N ASP A 113 17.37 -19.95 0.76
CA ASP A 113 18.11 -19.76 2.01
C ASP A 113 17.35 -18.91 3.03
N PHE A 114 16.03 -18.80 2.85
CA PHE A 114 15.15 -17.94 3.64
C PHE A 114 15.22 -18.24 5.14
N GLU A 115 14.95 -19.49 5.57
CA GLU A 115 15.01 -19.87 6.97
C GLU A 115 16.40 -19.71 7.55
N LYS A 116 17.41 -20.14 6.80
CA LYS A 116 18.82 -20.07 7.22
C LYS A 116 19.27 -18.62 7.46
N GLY A 117 18.90 -17.71 6.56
CA GLY A 117 19.19 -16.27 6.70
C GLY A 117 18.51 -15.70 7.93
N LEU A 118 17.21 -15.93 8.10
CA LEU A 118 16.45 -15.44 9.25
C LEU A 118 16.99 -15.94 10.59
N LEU A 119 17.32 -17.24 10.70
CA LEU A 119 17.84 -17.81 11.94
C LEU A 119 19.23 -17.27 12.32
N LYS A 120 20.03 -16.87 11.33
CA LYS A 120 21.31 -16.19 11.56
C LYS A 120 21.17 -14.71 11.89
N GLY A 121 20.00 -14.12 11.68
CA GLY A 121 19.77 -12.68 11.76
C GLY A 121 20.30 -11.92 10.55
N GLU A 122 20.48 -12.62 9.43
CA GLU A 122 20.84 -12.03 8.13
C GLU A 122 19.56 -11.56 7.41
N GLN A 123 19.70 -10.60 6.51
CA GLN A 123 18.60 -10.17 5.65
C GLN A 123 18.28 -11.27 4.64
N SER A 124 17.00 -11.58 4.47
CA SER A 124 16.51 -12.50 3.46
C SER A 124 15.50 -11.78 2.56
N ASP A 125 15.77 -11.72 1.27
CA ASP A 125 15.01 -10.93 0.31
C ASP A 125 13.89 -11.76 -0.33
N ILE A 126 12.65 -11.39 -0.04
CA ILE A 126 11.47 -11.93 -0.74
C ILE A 126 11.20 -11.03 -1.96
N THR A 127 11.06 -11.64 -3.13
CA THR A 127 10.81 -10.90 -4.37
C THR A 127 9.32 -10.96 -4.75
N VAL A 128 8.76 -9.82 -5.15
CA VAL A 128 7.38 -9.70 -5.63
C VAL A 128 7.36 -9.31 -7.09
N TYR A 129 6.58 -10.04 -7.87
CA TYR A 129 6.26 -9.71 -9.26
C TYR A 129 4.77 -9.41 -9.35
N CYS A 130 4.41 -8.21 -9.78
CA CYS A 130 3.03 -7.76 -9.97
C CYS A 130 2.89 -7.00 -11.28
N ASP A 131 1.67 -6.97 -11.82
CA ASP A 131 1.35 -6.08 -12.94
C ASP A 131 1.31 -4.62 -12.45
N ALA A 132 2.31 -3.84 -12.86
CA ALA A 132 2.45 -2.43 -12.51
C ALA A 132 1.35 -1.53 -13.11
N SER A 133 0.59 -2.02 -14.09
CA SER A 133 -0.55 -1.30 -14.68
C SER A 133 -1.67 -1.07 -13.66
N TYR A 134 -1.74 -1.90 -12.63
CA TYR A 134 -2.74 -1.83 -11.56
C TYR A 134 -2.10 -1.45 -10.24
N PHE A 135 -1.88 -0.17 -10.02
CA PHE A 135 -1.22 0.37 -8.82
C PHE A 135 -1.80 -0.15 -7.50
N LEU A 136 -3.13 -0.31 -7.40
CA LEU A 136 -3.77 -0.82 -6.18
C LEU A 136 -3.40 -2.28 -5.90
N ILE A 137 -3.34 -3.12 -6.93
CA ILE A 137 -2.94 -4.54 -6.78
C ILE A 137 -1.50 -4.60 -6.26
N TYR A 138 -0.59 -3.86 -6.86
CA TYR A 138 0.79 -3.78 -6.41
C TYR A 138 0.89 -3.31 -4.96
N LYS A 139 0.22 -2.19 -4.63
CA LYS A 139 0.25 -1.60 -3.29
C LYS A 139 -0.27 -2.56 -2.22
N GLU A 140 -1.43 -3.19 -2.45
CA GLU A 140 -2.03 -4.10 -1.46
C GLU A 140 -1.24 -5.40 -1.33
N THR A 141 -0.74 -5.98 -2.43
CA THR A 141 0.16 -7.15 -2.38
C THR A 141 1.41 -6.86 -1.55
N LEU A 142 2.04 -5.70 -1.77
CA LEU A 142 3.20 -5.28 -1.01
C LEU A 142 2.86 -5.03 0.47
N THR A 143 1.69 -4.47 0.76
CA THR A 143 1.22 -4.24 2.13
C THR A 143 1.04 -5.56 2.87
N GLY A 144 0.40 -6.55 2.28
CA GLY A 144 0.24 -7.89 2.86
C GLY A 144 1.59 -8.57 3.11
N LEU A 145 2.53 -8.44 2.17
CA LEU A 145 3.88 -8.99 2.33
C LEU A 145 4.65 -8.31 3.48
N ILE A 146 4.62 -6.98 3.57
CA ILE A 146 5.31 -6.24 4.63
C ILE A 146 4.75 -6.60 6.01
N GLN A 147 3.43 -6.72 6.14
CA GLN A 147 2.79 -7.10 7.40
C GLN A 147 3.19 -8.51 7.85
N SER A 148 3.12 -9.49 6.94
CA SER A 148 3.45 -10.88 7.24
C SER A 148 4.95 -11.07 7.50
N SER A 149 5.83 -10.47 6.68
CA SER A 149 7.28 -10.54 6.88
C SER A 149 7.74 -9.86 8.16
N GLY A 150 7.18 -8.68 8.48
CA GLY A 150 7.46 -7.98 9.73
C GLY A 150 7.05 -8.78 10.96
N THR A 151 5.87 -9.41 10.92
CA THR A 151 5.39 -10.26 12.03
C THR A 151 6.26 -11.52 12.19
N LEU A 152 6.63 -12.17 11.08
CA LEU A 152 7.50 -13.34 11.11
C LEU A 152 8.88 -12.98 11.66
N SER A 153 9.50 -11.92 11.17
CA SER A 153 10.82 -11.45 11.59
C SER A 153 10.85 -11.11 13.08
N ALA A 154 9.83 -10.40 13.59
CA ALA A 154 9.70 -10.10 15.01
C ALA A 154 9.58 -11.39 15.85
N GLY A 155 8.82 -12.38 15.38
CA GLY A 155 8.68 -13.68 16.06
C GLY A 155 9.99 -14.47 16.12
N VAL A 156 10.76 -14.46 15.04
CA VAL A 156 12.07 -15.12 14.98
C VAL A 156 13.07 -14.41 15.91
N GLU A 157 13.09 -13.08 15.90
CA GLU A 157 13.99 -12.29 16.75
C GLU A 157 13.71 -12.50 18.23
N ILE A 158 12.45 -12.51 18.66
CA ILE A 158 12.06 -12.80 20.04
C ILE A 158 12.55 -14.20 20.45
N LYS A 159 12.34 -15.23 19.62
CA LYS A 159 12.82 -16.57 19.89
C LYS A 159 14.35 -16.62 20.02
N ARG A 160 15.06 -15.88 19.18
CA ARG A 160 16.52 -15.78 19.23
C ARG A 160 17.01 -15.13 20.51
N LEU A 161 16.38 -14.03 20.93
CA LEU A 161 16.72 -13.32 22.19
C LEU A 161 16.46 -14.21 23.42
N ILE A 162 15.34 -14.94 23.45
CA ILE A 162 15.06 -15.92 24.53
C ILE A 162 16.12 -17.02 24.58
N ALA A 163 16.48 -17.57 23.41
CA ALA A 163 17.48 -18.64 23.34
C ALA A 163 18.89 -18.18 23.73
N SER A 164 19.21 -16.89 23.53
CA SER A 164 20.49 -16.28 23.94
C SER A 164 20.54 -15.86 25.41
N GLY A 165 19.43 -15.96 26.14
CA GLY A 165 19.34 -15.54 27.54
C GLY A 165 19.35 -14.00 27.72
N ALA A 166 18.99 -13.27 26.69
CA ALA A 166 18.96 -11.78 26.69
C ALA A 166 17.61 -11.20 27.18
N LEU A 167 16.65 -12.06 27.53
CA LEU A 167 15.36 -11.72 28.11
C LEU A 167 15.15 -12.52 29.41
#